data_d819da23c77940dfdf2dd2696d64042f
#
_entry.id   d819da23c77940dfdf2dd2696d64042f
#
_cell.length_a   1.000
_cell.length_b   1.000
_cell.length_c   1.000
_cell.angle_alpha   90.00
_cell.angle_beta   90.00
_cell.angle_gamma   90.00
#
_symmetry.space_group_name_H-M   'P 1'
#
loop_
_entity.id
_entity.type
_entity.pdbx_description
1 polymer ?
#
loop_
_entity_poly.entity_id
_entity_poly.type
_entity_poly.pdbx_seq_one_letter_code
_entity_poly.pdbx_strand_id
1 'polypeptide(L)'
;MLPYEGEVIYEGSVFNRKQTTSYYQNLLHQIPWLNDEAIIFGKHHITKRKVAWYGDKAYSYTYSGVTKQAHLWTPELLQLKQKVEEISSTTYNSCLLNLYHDGAEGMGWHSDAEKTLLENGTIASITFGAERKFSFKHKVTKQRLDILLENGSLLLMKGTTQKNWLH
;
A
#
# COMPACT_ATOMS: atom_id res chain seq x y z
N MET A 1 13.66 -6.22 9.91
CA MET A 1 14.51 -5.46 8.95
C MET A 1 14.93 -4.08 9.44
N LEU A 2 14.06 -3.27 10.05
CA LEU A 2 14.48 -1.98 10.61
C LEU A 2 15.41 -2.19 11.81
N PRO A 3 16.43 -1.35 11.99
CA PRO A 3 17.42 -1.56 13.06
C PRO A 3 16.88 -1.23 14.46
N TYR A 4 15.84 -0.40 14.57
CA TYR A 4 15.21 0.03 15.83
C TYR A 4 13.87 0.71 15.58
N GLU A 5 13.06 0.84 16.62
CA GLU A 5 11.80 1.61 16.68
C GLU A 5 10.82 1.34 15.52
N GLY A 6 10.77 0.08 15.09
CA GLY A 6 9.87 -0.41 14.05
C GLY A 6 10.14 -1.87 13.72
N GLU A 7 9.11 -2.51 13.20
CA GLU A 7 9.19 -3.91 12.77
C GLU A 7 8.70 -4.02 11.33
N VAL A 8 9.59 -4.49 10.45
CA VAL A 8 9.28 -4.76 9.05
C VAL A 8 9.71 -6.16 8.71
N ILE A 9 8.79 -6.93 8.14
CA ILE A 9 9.02 -8.30 7.68
C ILE A 9 8.82 -8.31 6.17
N TYR A 10 9.79 -8.82 5.44
CA TYR A 10 9.71 -9.04 4.00
C TYR A 10 9.69 -10.54 3.72
N GLU A 11 8.55 -11.03 3.27
CA GLU A 11 8.32 -12.45 3.02
C GLU A 11 8.81 -12.90 1.62
N GLY A 12 9.28 -11.95 0.79
CA GLY A 12 9.56 -12.26 -0.61
C GLY A 12 8.29 -12.59 -1.39
N SER A 13 8.42 -13.27 -2.51
CA SER A 13 7.27 -13.67 -3.32
C SER A 13 6.48 -14.77 -2.64
N VAL A 14 5.21 -14.49 -2.34
CA VAL A 14 4.26 -15.42 -1.69
C VAL A 14 3.30 -16.10 -2.69
N PHE A 15 3.50 -15.83 -3.98
CA PHE A 15 2.75 -16.39 -5.09
C PHE A 15 3.68 -17.02 -6.12
N ASN A 16 3.23 -18.07 -6.80
CA ASN A 16 3.96 -18.61 -7.93
C ASN A 16 3.80 -17.72 -9.19
N ARG A 17 4.66 -17.94 -10.19
CA ARG A 17 4.69 -17.13 -11.42
C ARG A 17 3.33 -17.06 -12.15
N LYS A 18 2.58 -18.17 -12.20
CA LYS A 18 1.27 -18.20 -12.84
C LYS A 18 0.28 -17.31 -12.10
N GLN A 19 0.26 -17.39 -10.78
CA GLN A 19 -0.60 -16.55 -9.93
C GLN A 19 -0.25 -15.06 -10.05
N THR A 20 1.04 -14.70 -9.97
CA THR A 20 1.46 -13.29 -10.09
C THR A 20 1.07 -12.70 -11.44
N THR A 21 1.25 -13.46 -12.53
CA THR A 21 0.84 -13.01 -13.87
C THR A 21 -0.67 -12.80 -13.95
N SER A 22 -1.45 -13.74 -13.43
CA SER A 22 -2.92 -13.65 -13.42
C SER A 22 -3.40 -12.45 -12.61
N TYR A 23 -2.93 -12.30 -11.37
CA TYR A 23 -3.30 -11.15 -10.53
C TYR A 23 -2.90 -9.82 -11.17
N TYR A 24 -1.68 -9.71 -11.69
CA TYR A 24 -1.24 -8.49 -12.36
C TYR A 24 -2.15 -8.09 -13.53
N GLN A 25 -2.44 -9.04 -14.43
CA GLN A 25 -3.28 -8.77 -15.60
C GLN A 25 -4.72 -8.41 -15.20
N ASN A 26 -5.30 -9.17 -14.28
CA ASN A 26 -6.67 -8.94 -13.86
C ASN A 26 -6.83 -7.60 -13.15
N LEU A 27 -5.96 -7.29 -12.18
CA LEU A 27 -6.01 -6.01 -11.48
C LEU A 27 -5.77 -4.83 -12.41
N LEU A 28 -4.83 -4.96 -13.36
CA LEU A 28 -4.54 -3.90 -14.33
C LEU A 28 -5.78 -3.54 -15.17
N HIS A 29 -6.57 -4.53 -15.59
CA HIS A 29 -7.68 -4.34 -16.52
C HIS A 29 -9.06 -4.20 -15.86
N GLN A 30 -9.24 -4.74 -14.64
CA GLN A 30 -10.56 -4.77 -14.00
C GLN A 30 -10.77 -3.66 -12.96
N ILE A 31 -9.69 -3.11 -12.40
CA ILE A 31 -9.79 -2.05 -11.41
C ILE A 31 -10.15 -0.72 -12.09
N PRO A 32 -11.13 0.03 -11.58
CA PRO A 32 -11.50 1.35 -12.10
C PRO A 32 -10.49 2.40 -11.63
N TRP A 33 -9.29 2.35 -12.21
CA TRP A 33 -8.19 3.23 -11.86
C TRP A 33 -8.49 4.71 -12.13
N LEU A 34 -8.33 5.56 -11.12
CA LEU A 34 -8.42 7.02 -11.22
C LEU A 34 -7.10 7.64 -10.78
N ASN A 35 -6.74 8.77 -11.40
CA ASN A 35 -5.59 9.55 -10.93
C ASN A 35 -5.81 9.98 -9.49
N ASP A 36 -4.76 9.94 -8.68
CA ASP A 36 -4.83 10.46 -7.33
C ASP A 36 -4.82 11.99 -7.34
N GLU A 37 -5.58 12.58 -6.43
CA GLU A 37 -5.76 14.02 -6.34
C GLU A 37 -5.52 14.51 -4.92
N ALA A 38 -4.92 15.67 -4.78
CA ALA A 38 -4.73 16.34 -3.51
C ALA A 38 -4.78 17.87 -3.68
N ILE A 39 -5.32 18.57 -2.70
CA ILE A 39 -5.22 20.03 -2.62
C ILE A 39 -4.11 20.38 -1.64
N ILE A 40 -3.00 20.94 -2.13
CA ILE A 40 -1.82 21.29 -1.35
C ILE A 40 -1.61 22.80 -1.46
N PHE A 41 -1.63 23.50 -0.33
CA PHE A 41 -1.55 24.97 -0.28
C PHE A 41 -2.55 25.67 -1.21
N GLY A 42 -3.80 25.16 -1.28
CA GLY A 42 -4.87 25.68 -2.11
C GLY A 42 -4.74 25.38 -3.61
N LYS A 43 -3.71 24.65 -4.04
CA LYS A 43 -3.52 24.21 -5.42
C LYS A 43 -3.96 22.74 -5.58
N HIS A 44 -4.74 22.48 -6.61
CA HIS A 44 -5.15 21.13 -7.01
C HIS A 44 -4.01 20.43 -7.75
N HIS A 45 -3.61 19.28 -7.24
CA HIS A 45 -2.57 18.42 -7.82
C HIS A 45 -3.19 17.11 -8.25
N ILE A 46 -2.97 16.74 -9.49
CA ILE A 46 -3.37 15.45 -10.06
C ILE A 46 -2.08 14.67 -10.33
N THR A 47 -1.98 13.48 -9.76
CA THR A 47 -0.81 12.61 -9.97
C THR A 47 -0.95 11.81 -11.26
N LYS A 48 0.17 11.36 -11.84
CA LYS A 48 0.15 10.34 -12.90
C LYS A 48 -0.20 8.97 -12.33
N ARG A 49 0.28 8.68 -11.13
CA ARG A 49 -0.09 7.49 -10.36
C ARG A 49 -1.61 7.40 -10.23
N LYS A 50 -2.14 6.20 -10.43
CA LYS A 50 -3.56 5.93 -10.28
C LYS A 50 -3.82 5.12 -9.02
N VAL A 51 -5.02 5.26 -8.48
CA VAL A 51 -5.44 4.63 -7.25
C VAL A 51 -6.84 4.05 -7.37
N ALA A 52 -7.13 3.07 -6.52
CA ALA A 52 -8.48 2.62 -6.23
C ALA A 52 -8.53 2.16 -4.77
N TRP A 53 -9.65 2.39 -4.10
CA TRP A 53 -9.83 2.03 -2.70
C TRP A 53 -10.99 1.05 -2.55
N TYR A 54 -10.77 -0.04 -1.79
CA TYR A 54 -11.73 -1.11 -1.54
C TYR A 54 -11.86 -1.38 -0.04
N GLY A 55 -12.99 -1.87 0.39
CA GLY A 55 -13.22 -2.22 1.80
C GLY A 55 -14.47 -3.07 2.04
N ASP A 56 -14.65 -3.48 3.29
CA ASP A 56 -15.81 -4.26 3.74
C ASP A 56 -17.12 -3.48 3.59
N LYS A 57 -17.04 -2.15 3.56
CA LYS A 57 -18.15 -1.21 3.38
C LYS A 57 -17.72 -0.10 2.44
N ALA A 58 -18.70 0.62 1.88
CA ALA A 58 -18.46 1.83 1.10
C ALA A 58 -18.03 3.00 2.00
N TYR A 59 -16.86 2.86 2.64
CA TYR A 59 -16.29 3.91 3.48
C TYR A 59 -16.11 5.19 2.67
N SER A 60 -16.31 6.33 3.33
CA SER A 60 -16.00 7.64 2.78
C SER A 60 -14.84 8.25 3.54
N TYR A 61 -13.87 8.78 2.82
CA TYR A 61 -12.67 9.38 3.39
C TYR A 61 -12.32 10.66 2.66
N THR A 62 -12.16 11.75 3.43
CA THR A 62 -11.76 13.05 2.88
C THR A 62 -10.32 13.34 3.26
N TYR A 63 -9.47 13.50 2.25
CA TYR A 63 -8.07 13.85 2.41
C TYR A 63 -7.73 15.02 1.49
N SER A 64 -7.02 16.02 2.02
CA SER A 64 -6.63 17.21 1.24
C SER A 64 -7.77 17.84 0.44
N GLY A 65 -8.99 17.90 1.02
CA GLY A 65 -10.18 18.49 0.38
C GLY A 65 -10.84 17.62 -0.69
N VAL A 66 -10.35 16.42 -0.96
CA VAL A 66 -10.94 15.46 -1.90
C VAL A 66 -11.59 14.31 -1.15
N THR A 67 -12.88 14.05 -1.40
CA THR A 67 -13.59 12.91 -0.81
C THR A 67 -13.52 11.72 -1.75
N LYS A 68 -13.06 10.59 -1.23
CA LYS A 68 -13.00 9.30 -1.92
C LYS A 68 -13.95 8.32 -1.26
N GLN A 69 -14.51 7.42 -2.05
CA GLN A 69 -15.39 6.36 -1.56
C GLN A 69 -14.79 5.00 -1.89
N ALA A 70 -14.78 4.10 -0.90
CA ALA A 70 -14.34 2.75 -1.11
C ALA A 70 -15.35 1.95 -1.95
N HIS A 71 -14.84 1.16 -2.89
CA HIS A 71 -15.60 0.10 -3.53
C HIS A 71 -15.71 -1.10 -2.58
N LEU A 72 -16.73 -1.92 -2.77
CA LEU A 72 -16.79 -3.21 -2.09
C LEU A 72 -15.77 -4.19 -2.70
N TRP A 73 -15.25 -5.10 -1.88
CA TRP A 73 -14.31 -6.11 -2.31
C TRP A 73 -14.79 -6.89 -3.55
N THR A 74 -13.91 -7.06 -4.52
CA THR A 74 -14.11 -8.04 -5.58
C THR A 74 -13.73 -9.45 -5.09
N PRO A 75 -14.23 -10.52 -5.71
CA PRO A 75 -13.83 -11.89 -5.35
C PRO A 75 -12.31 -12.09 -5.38
N GLU A 76 -11.63 -11.48 -6.34
CA GLU A 76 -10.19 -11.57 -6.49
C GLU A 76 -9.44 -10.86 -5.36
N LEU A 77 -9.86 -9.64 -4.99
CA LEU A 77 -9.29 -8.92 -3.85
C LEU A 77 -9.55 -9.63 -2.52
N LEU A 78 -10.70 -10.33 -2.37
CA LEU A 78 -10.95 -11.16 -1.21
C LEU A 78 -10.00 -12.35 -1.13
N GLN A 79 -9.63 -12.97 -2.24
CA GLN A 79 -8.62 -14.04 -2.26
C GLN A 79 -7.23 -13.52 -1.83
N LEU A 80 -6.84 -12.34 -2.34
CA LEU A 80 -5.60 -11.69 -1.90
C LEU A 80 -5.64 -11.32 -0.42
N LYS A 81 -6.74 -10.75 0.05
CA LYS A 81 -6.97 -10.43 1.47
C LYS A 81 -6.79 -11.67 2.33
N GLN A 82 -7.47 -12.77 2.01
CA GLN A 82 -7.37 -14.03 2.74
C GLN A 82 -5.92 -14.52 2.81
N LYS A 83 -5.21 -14.51 1.68
CA LYS A 83 -3.81 -14.94 1.64
C LYS A 83 -2.91 -14.09 2.55
N VAL A 84 -3.13 -12.78 2.55
CA VAL A 84 -2.39 -11.85 3.42
C VAL A 84 -2.71 -12.07 4.89
N GLU A 85 -3.99 -12.26 5.23
CA GLU A 85 -4.46 -12.53 6.59
C GLU A 85 -3.88 -13.84 7.15
N GLU A 86 -3.81 -14.89 6.32
CA GLU A 86 -3.18 -16.17 6.68
C GLU A 86 -1.69 -15.99 7.04
N ILE A 87 -0.94 -15.21 6.25
CA ILE A 87 0.50 -15.00 6.47
C ILE A 87 0.75 -14.04 7.64
N SER A 88 0.04 -12.93 7.70
CA SER A 88 0.25 -11.87 8.68
C SER A 88 -0.36 -12.17 10.05
N SER A 89 -1.29 -13.14 10.13
CA SER A 89 -2.13 -13.41 11.31
C SER A 89 -2.89 -12.15 11.78
N THR A 90 -3.31 -11.31 10.83
CA THR A 90 -3.99 -10.02 11.07
C THR A 90 -5.15 -9.90 10.11
N THR A 91 -6.29 -9.37 10.56
CA THR A 91 -7.45 -9.09 9.72
C THR A 91 -7.41 -7.68 9.16
N TYR A 92 -7.90 -7.51 7.93
CA TYR A 92 -7.92 -6.24 7.22
C TYR A 92 -9.34 -5.91 6.75
N ASN A 93 -9.71 -4.64 6.84
CA ASN A 93 -11.04 -4.16 6.45
C ASN A 93 -11.05 -3.30 5.19
N SER A 94 -9.88 -2.88 4.71
CA SER A 94 -9.74 -2.05 3.51
C SER A 94 -8.39 -2.24 2.83
N CYS A 95 -8.31 -1.81 1.57
CA CYS A 95 -7.11 -1.89 0.75
C CYS A 95 -7.05 -0.69 -0.19
N LEU A 96 -5.93 0.02 -0.19
CA LEU A 96 -5.60 1.02 -1.20
C LEU A 96 -4.72 0.38 -2.27
N LEU A 97 -5.18 0.43 -3.51
CA LEU A 97 -4.40 -0.02 -4.67
C LEU A 97 -3.72 1.19 -5.31
N ASN A 98 -2.46 1.01 -5.68
CA ASN A 98 -1.66 2.01 -6.38
C ASN A 98 -1.15 1.43 -7.71
N LEU A 99 -1.37 2.14 -8.81
CA LEU A 99 -0.82 1.80 -10.12
C LEU A 99 0.23 2.83 -10.50
N TYR A 100 1.45 2.37 -10.71
CA TYR A 100 2.58 3.14 -11.23
C TYR A 100 2.86 2.68 -12.66
N HIS A 101 2.93 3.62 -13.61
CA HIS A 101 3.16 3.29 -15.02
C HIS A 101 4.64 3.09 -15.34
N ASP A 102 5.50 3.76 -14.59
CA ASP A 102 6.95 3.68 -14.76
C ASP A 102 7.72 3.94 -13.44
N GLY A 103 9.04 3.91 -13.51
CA GLY A 103 9.92 4.14 -12.36
C GLY A 103 10.04 5.60 -11.92
N ALA A 104 9.52 6.55 -12.69
CA ALA A 104 9.53 7.97 -12.32
C ALA A 104 8.35 8.36 -11.44
N GLU A 105 7.31 7.53 -11.40
CA GLU A 105 6.16 7.74 -10.52
C GLU A 105 6.44 7.20 -9.12
N GLY A 106 5.97 7.91 -8.09
CA GLY A 106 6.15 7.50 -6.69
C GLY A 106 5.24 8.25 -5.74
N MET A 107 5.35 7.90 -4.48
CA MET A 107 4.77 8.64 -3.37
C MET A 107 5.86 9.41 -2.62
N GLY A 108 5.51 10.61 -2.14
CA GLY A 108 6.37 11.34 -1.21
C GLY A 108 6.50 10.61 0.12
N TRP A 109 7.50 10.99 0.91
CA TRP A 109 7.70 10.44 2.25
C TRP A 109 6.47 10.66 3.14
N HIS A 110 5.87 9.58 3.60
CA HIS A 110 4.69 9.59 4.46
C HIS A 110 4.73 8.46 5.48
N SER A 111 3.78 8.44 6.37
CA SER A 111 3.46 7.30 7.23
C SER A 111 1.94 7.17 7.31
N ASP A 112 1.44 5.96 7.35
CA ASP A 112 0.01 5.66 7.49
C ASP A 112 -0.36 5.75 8.98
N ALA A 113 -0.59 6.98 9.44
CA ALA A 113 -0.89 7.29 10.85
C ALA A 113 -2.21 8.05 11.00
N GLU A 114 -3.13 7.85 10.07
CA GLU A 114 -4.46 8.45 10.14
C GLU A 114 -5.24 7.90 11.34
N LYS A 115 -6.06 8.78 11.97
CA LYS A 115 -6.88 8.43 13.15
C LYS A 115 -7.86 7.27 12.91
N THR A 116 -8.15 6.96 11.65
CA THR A 116 -9.05 5.88 11.25
C THR A 116 -8.36 4.51 11.21
N LEU A 117 -7.03 4.48 11.27
CA LEU A 117 -6.26 3.25 11.32
C LEU A 117 -6.06 2.79 12.77
N LEU A 118 -5.98 1.47 12.95
CA LEU A 118 -5.67 0.88 14.25
C LEU A 118 -4.26 1.31 14.68
N GLU A 119 -4.15 1.90 15.86
CA GLU A 119 -2.84 2.28 16.40
C GLU A 119 -1.93 1.06 16.52
N ASN A 120 -0.72 1.18 15.99
CA ASN A 120 0.27 0.08 15.90
C ASN A 120 -0.24 -1.16 15.14
N GLY A 121 -1.30 -1.01 14.34
CA GLY A 121 -1.81 -2.08 13.48
C GLY A 121 -0.80 -2.50 12.42
N THR A 122 -0.95 -3.72 11.93
CA THR A 122 -0.12 -4.23 10.82
C THR A 122 -0.63 -3.69 9.49
N ILE A 123 0.25 -3.09 8.71
CA ILE A 123 -0.01 -2.73 7.32
C ILE A 123 0.70 -3.73 6.42
N ALA A 124 -0.03 -4.31 5.49
CA ALA A 124 0.48 -5.26 4.52
C ALA A 124 0.53 -4.62 3.13
N SER A 125 1.61 -4.84 2.41
CA SER A 125 1.78 -4.38 1.03
C SER A 125 2.15 -5.55 0.12
N ILE A 126 1.31 -5.83 -0.88
CA ILE A 126 1.59 -6.79 -1.95
C ILE A 126 2.00 -6.00 -3.20
N THR A 127 3.04 -6.47 -3.87
CA THR A 127 3.54 -5.87 -5.11
C THR A 127 3.38 -6.85 -6.28
N PHE A 128 2.82 -6.37 -7.40
CA PHE A 128 2.75 -7.12 -8.65
C PHE A 128 3.39 -6.33 -9.80
N GLY A 129 3.93 -7.05 -10.77
CA GLY A 129 4.56 -6.49 -11.97
C GLY A 129 6.05 -6.25 -11.79
N ALA A 130 6.55 -5.11 -12.30
CA ALA A 130 7.97 -4.78 -12.22
C ALA A 130 8.42 -4.56 -10.77
N GLU A 131 9.63 -5.00 -10.47
CA GLU A 131 10.28 -4.78 -9.18
C GLU A 131 10.41 -3.28 -8.89
N ARG A 132 10.17 -2.90 -7.63
CA ARG A 132 10.24 -1.50 -7.20
C ARG A 132 11.09 -1.35 -5.95
N LYS A 133 11.91 -0.30 -5.96
CA LYS A 133 12.56 0.14 -4.74
C LYS A 133 11.53 0.76 -3.79
N PHE A 134 11.52 0.27 -2.56
CA PHE A 134 10.75 0.79 -1.45
C PHE A 134 11.72 1.26 -0.37
N SER A 135 11.51 2.45 0.13
CA SER A 135 12.48 3.09 1.04
C SER A 135 11.83 3.44 2.37
N PHE A 136 12.57 3.21 3.44
CA PHE A 136 12.26 3.70 4.78
C PHE A 136 13.19 4.84 5.17
N LYS A 137 12.66 5.82 5.92
CA LYS A 137 13.45 6.91 6.51
C LYS A 137 13.00 7.18 7.94
N HIS A 138 13.92 7.04 8.90
CA HIS A 138 13.62 7.34 10.29
C HIS A 138 13.33 8.83 10.50
N LYS A 139 12.24 9.15 11.22
CA LYS A 139 11.74 10.53 11.35
C LYS A 139 12.74 11.45 12.06
N VAL A 140 13.48 10.93 13.06
CA VAL A 140 14.45 11.71 13.86
C VAL A 140 15.85 11.60 13.26
N THR A 141 16.43 10.41 13.19
CA THR A 141 17.82 10.20 12.77
C THR A 141 18.07 10.40 11.28
N LYS A 142 17.00 10.42 10.46
CA LYS A 142 17.04 10.50 8.99
C LYS A 142 17.74 9.31 8.33
N GLN A 143 18.10 8.28 9.10
CA GLN A 143 18.63 7.03 8.55
C GLN A 143 17.68 6.48 7.49
N ARG A 144 18.25 5.99 6.39
CA ARG A 144 17.50 5.39 5.29
C ARG A 144 17.82 3.91 5.14
N LEU A 145 16.82 3.16 4.71
CA LEU A 145 16.95 1.76 4.35
C LEU A 145 16.08 1.50 3.13
N ASP A 146 16.65 0.87 2.13
CA ASP A 146 15.97 0.54 0.89
C ASP A 146 15.76 -0.98 0.79
N ILE A 147 14.65 -1.38 0.21
CA ILE A 147 14.33 -2.77 -0.13
C ILE A 147 13.81 -2.83 -1.56
N LEU A 148 14.14 -3.88 -2.27
CA LEU A 148 13.56 -4.17 -3.57
C LEU A 148 12.34 -5.06 -3.37
N LEU A 149 11.17 -4.58 -3.78
CA LEU A 149 9.92 -5.35 -3.76
C LEU A 149 9.80 -6.13 -5.06
N GLU A 150 9.89 -7.44 -4.95
CA GLU A 150 9.79 -8.37 -6.08
C GLU A 150 8.33 -8.60 -6.50
N ASN A 151 8.14 -9.12 -7.71
CA ASN A 151 6.82 -9.50 -8.20
C ASN A 151 6.17 -10.57 -7.32
N GLY A 152 4.99 -10.30 -6.80
CA GLY A 152 4.26 -11.18 -5.90
C GLY A 152 4.76 -11.17 -4.47
N SER A 153 5.60 -10.20 -4.10
CA SER A 153 6.14 -10.09 -2.74
C SER A 153 5.16 -9.46 -1.77
N LEU A 154 5.30 -9.86 -0.50
CA LEU A 154 4.56 -9.31 0.63
C LEU A 154 5.53 -8.64 1.60
N LEU A 155 5.22 -7.40 1.94
CA LEU A 155 5.89 -6.60 2.97
C LEU A 155 4.89 -6.32 4.11
N LEU A 156 5.29 -6.59 5.34
CA LEU A 156 4.50 -6.28 6.54
C LEU A 156 5.21 -5.21 7.35
N MET A 157 4.49 -4.14 7.68
CA MET A 157 4.93 -3.07 8.58
C MET A 157 4.11 -3.17 9.86
N LYS A 158 4.77 -3.39 11.01
CA LYS A 158 4.12 -3.70 12.29
C LYS A 158 4.52 -2.72 13.39
N GLY A 159 3.75 -2.75 14.47
CA GLY A 159 4.07 -2.04 15.71
C GLY A 159 4.28 -0.54 15.51
N THR A 160 5.36 -0.02 16.06
CA THR A 160 5.65 1.42 16.04
C THR A 160 6.24 1.94 14.72
N THR A 161 6.26 1.12 13.66
CA THR A 161 6.85 1.50 12.36
C THR A 161 6.26 2.81 11.83
N GLN A 162 4.93 2.93 11.80
CA GLN A 162 4.26 4.14 11.28
C GLN A 162 4.47 5.37 12.18
N LYS A 163 4.75 5.15 13.47
CA LYS A 163 5.07 6.24 14.40
C LYS A 163 6.46 6.82 14.16
N ASN A 164 7.45 5.99 13.90
CA ASN A 164 8.86 6.37 13.92
C ASN A 164 9.51 6.47 12.54
N TRP A 165 8.95 5.80 11.54
CA TRP A 165 9.48 5.75 10.19
C TRP A 165 8.50 6.33 9.16
N LEU A 166 9.07 6.96 8.15
CA LEU A 166 8.41 7.29 6.88
C LEU A 166 8.75 6.19 5.85
N HIS A 167 7.87 6.02 4.92
CA HIS A 167 8.12 5.18 3.75
C HIS A 167 7.62 5.85 2.48
#